data_db34f6fafeb9be9be3e981a2e4bca12d
#
_entry.id   db34f6fafeb9be9be3e981a2e4bca12d
#
_cell.length_a   1.000
_cell.length_b   1.000
_cell.length_c   1.000
_cell.angle_alpha   90.00
_cell.angle_beta   90.00
_cell.angle_gamma   90.00
#
_symmetry.space_group_name_H-M   'P 1'
#
loop_
_entity.id
_entity.type
_entity.pdbx_description
1 polymer ?
#
loop_
_entity_poly.entity_id
_entity_poly.type
_entity_poly.pdbx_seq_one_letter_code
_entity_poly.pdbx_strand_id
1 'polypeptide(L)'
;MNLLFQAGDFISHAGLPLKWKIECDAITNREWDCLAAMIMDYQKEPFSKAIGIPRGGLKIEQALKKYETGNSYDPVLICDDVYTTGTSFREFDHTVEPIKYFKGGEIRNSFNPFKWVVFARKPTTDGVRALFTMPEEAWE
;
A
#
# COMPACT_ATOMS: atom_id res chain seq x y z
N MET A 1 -24.37 2.36 10.19
CA MET A 1 -23.19 3.08 9.69
C MET A 1 -21.95 2.46 10.29
N ASN A 2 -21.03 2.02 9.43
CA ASN A 2 -19.74 1.51 9.89
C ASN A 2 -18.81 2.67 10.22
N LEU A 3 -18.16 2.60 11.37
CA LEU A 3 -17.14 3.57 11.76
C LEU A 3 -15.79 3.11 11.20
N LEU A 4 -14.95 4.07 10.78
CA LEU A 4 -13.62 3.79 10.28
C LEU A 4 -12.74 3.18 11.36
N PHE A 5 -12.80 3.74 12.58
CA PHE A 5 -12.06 3.20 13.73
C PHE A 5 -13.03 2.46 14.63
N GLN A 6 -12.71 1.19 14.92
CA GLN A 6 -13.57 0.35 15.76
C GLN A 6 -12.76 -0.22 16.92
N ALA A 7 -13.27 -0.05 18.16
CA ALA A 7 -12.70 -0.65 19.35
C ALA A 7 -13.28 -2.04 19.57
N GLY A 8 -12.52 -2.94 20.15
CA GLY A 8 -12.97 -4.30 20.44
C GLY A 8 -11.81 -5.28 20.46
N ASP A 9 -12.12 -6.56 20.48
CA ASP A 9 -11.13 -7.61 20.39
C ASP A 9 -11.13 -8.18 18.98
N PHE A 10 -10.03 -7.95 18.27
CA PHE A 10 -9.86 -8.39 16.88
C PHE A 10 -8.58 -9.20 16.75
N ILE A 11 -8.49 -9.98 15.68
CA ILE A 11 -7.28 -10.72 15.33
C ILE A 11 -6.82 -10.24 13.95
N SER A 12 -5.56 -9.82 13.84
CA SER A 12 -5.00 -9.36 12.59
C SER A 12 -4.83 -10.51 11.60
N HIS A 13 -4.56 -10.17 10.34
CA HIS A 13 -4.27 -11.14 9.28
C HIS A 13 -3.10 -12.06 9.67
N ALA A 14 -2.12 -11.53 10.41
CA ALA A 14 -0.96 -12.28 10.90
C ALA A 14 -1.23 -13.02 12.23
N GLY A 15 -2.47 -13.01 12.73
CA GLY A 15 -2.84 -13.71 13.97
C GLY A 15 -2.59 -12.94 15.25
N LEU A 16 -2.27 -11.64 15.18
CA LEU A 16 -2.04 -10.83 16.36
C LEU A 16 -3.36 -10.35 16.98
N PRO A 17 -3.49 -10.39 18.32
CA PRO A 17 -4.65 -9.79 18.99
C PRO A 17 -4.57 -8.27 18.93
N LEU A 18 -5.69 -7.62 18.58
CA LEU A 18 -5.78 -6.17 18.45
C LEU A 18 -6.96 -5.67 19.28
N LYS A 19 -6.79 -4.50 19.92
CA LYS A 19 -7.82 -3.84 20.70
C LYS A 19 -8.65 -2.83 19.90
N TRP A 20 -8.24 -2.57 18.68
CA TRP A 20 -8.96 -1.69 17.75
C TRP A 20 -8.58 -2.06 16.32
N LYS A 21 -9.43 -1.68 15.38
CA LYS A 21 -9.12 -1.86 13.96
C LYS A 21 -9.58 -0.65 13.15
N ILE A 22 -8.99 -0.53 11.96
CA ILE A 22 -9.41 0.42 10.95
C ILE A 22 -10.30 -0.33 9.96
N GLU A 23 -11.57 0.09 9.86
CA GLU A 23 -12.54 -0.56 8.98
C GLU A 23 -12.58 0.16 7.64
N CYS A 24 -11.74 -0.27 6.71
CA CYS A 24 -11.60 0.38 5.40
C CYS A 24 -12.83 0.24 4.51
N ASP A 25 -13.73 -0.71 4.80
CA ASP A 25 -15.02 -0.81 4.10
C ASP A 25 -15.92 0.40 4.37
N ALA A 26 -15.63 1.17 5.43
CA ALA A 26 -16.34 2.42 5.71
C ALA A 26 -15.94 3.56 4.76
N ILE A 27 -14.85 3.42 4.02
CA ILE A 27 -14.34 4.45 3.11
C ILE A 27 -15.09 4.38 1.78
N THR A 28 -15.63 5.52 1.34
CA THR A 28 -16.34 5.61 0.06
C THR A 28 -15.35 5.65 -1.10
N ASN A 29 -15.83 5.39 -2.32
CA ASN A 29 -14.99 5.47 -3.50
C ASN A 29 -14.42 6.88 -3.73
N ARG A 30 -15.21 7.91 -3.44
CA ARG A 30 -14.75 9.30 -3.53
C ARG A 30 -13.62 9.57 -2.54
N GLU A 31 -13.74 9.02 -1.33
CA GLU A 31 -12.68 9.15 -0.32
C GLU A 31 -11.42 8.37 -0.73
N TRP A 32 -11.56 7.20 -1.35
CA TRP A 32 -10.41 6.48 -1.92
C TRP A 32 -9.71 7.31 -2.99
N ASP A 33 -10.46 8.00 -3.84
CA ASP A 33 -9.88 8.90 -4.86
C ASP A 33 -9.10 10.04 -4.21
N CYS A 34 -9.62 10.61 -3.12
CA CYS A 34 -8.90 11.64 -2.36
C CYS A 34 -7.60 11.09 -1.76
N LEU A 35 -7.65 9.90 -1.19
CA LEU A 35 -6.47 9.26 -0.60
C LEU A 35 -5.41 8.98 -1.66
N ALA A 36 -5.82 8.53 -2.85
CA ALA A 36 -4.90 8.33 -3.96
C ALA A 36 -4.24 9.65 -4.40
N ALA A 37 -5.01 10.72 -4.48
CA ALA A 37 -4.47 12.05 -4.80
C ALA A 37 -3.45 12.50 -3.75
N MET A 38 -3.71 12.22 -2.47
CA MET A 38 -2.78 12.55 -1.38
C MET A 38 -1.48 11.75 -1.50
N ILE A 39 -1.55 10.47 -1.86
CA ILE A 39 -0.37 9.66 -2.14
C ILE A 39 0.44 10.31 -3.27
N MET A 40 -0.22 10.74 -4.34
CA MET A 40 0.46 11.35 -5.49
C MET A 40 1.13 12.68 -5.16
N ASP A 41 0.70 13.38 -4.11
CA ASP A 41 1.40 14.58 -3.63
C ASP A 41 2.82 14.26 -3.17
N TYR A 42 3.06 13.03 -2.71
CA TYR A 42 4.36 12.58 -2.20
C TYR A 42 5.10 11.69 -3.19
N GLN A 43 4.39 10.99 -4.06
CA GLN A 43 4.99 10.09 -5.06
C GLN A 43 5.38 10.89 -6.29
N LYS A 44 6.62 11.37 -6.32
CA LYS A 44 7.10 12.24 -7.40
C LYS A 44 7.60 11.45 -8.61
N GLU A 45 8.09 10.22 -8.40
CA GLU A 45 8.56 9.37 -9.47
C GLU A 45 7.39 8.64 -10.14
N PRO A 46 7.42 8.50 -11.48
CA PRO A 46 6.37 7.78 -12.18
C PRO A 46 6.40 6.28 -11.87
N PHE A 47 5.24 5.65 -11.88
CA PHE A 47 5.12 4.19 -11.74
C PHE A 47 4.31 3.61 -12.89
N SER A 48 4.67 2.38 -13.30
CA SER A 48 4.04 1.72 -14.44
C SER A 48 2.60 1.33 -14.15
N LYS A 49 2.37 0.67 -13.03
CA LYS A 49 1.04 0.27 -12.58
C LYS A 49 0.99 0.15 -11.07
N ALA A 50 -0.20 0.32 -10.52
CA ALA A 50 -0.47 0.09 -9.11
C ALA A 50 -0.98 -1.34 -8.92
N ILE A 51 -0.47 -2.03 -7.91
CA ILE A 51 -0.86 -3.39 -7.57
C ILE A 51 -1.25 -3.40 -6.09
N GLY A 52 -2.52 -3.66 -5.82
CA GLY A 52 -3.02 -3.74 -4.46
C GLY A 52 -2.84 -5.13 -3.88
N ILE A 53 -2.40 -5.19 -2.63
CA ILE A 53 -2.33 -6.46 -1.90
C ILE A 53 -3.76 -6.91 -1.61
N PRO A 54 -4.18 -8.08 -2.13
CA PRO A 54 -5.53 -8.55 -1.88
C PRO A 54 -5.76 -8.85 -0.38
N ARG A 55 -6.93 -8.60 0.09
CA ARG A 55 -8.09 -7.97 -0.56
C ARG A 55 -8.12 -6.47 -0.28
N GLY A 56 -7.63 -6.05 0.88
CA GLY A 56 -7.73 -4.68 1.37
C GLY A 56 -7.14 -3.64 0.44
N GLY A 57 -6.08 -3.97 -0.29
CA GLY A 57 -5.39 -3.05 -1.19
C GLY A 57 -6.09 -2.80 -2.52
N LEU A 58 -7.16 -3.54 -2.84
CA LEU A 58 -7.79 -3.44 -4.16
C LEU A 58 -8.48 -2.10 -4.39
N LYS A 59 -9.03 -1.48 -3.36
CA LYS A 59 -9.71 -0.19 -3.48
C LYS A 59 -8.72 0.94 -3.79
N ILE A 60 -7.58 0.98 -3.10
CA ILE A 60 -6.56 1.99 -3.38
C ILE A 60 -5.87 1.73 -4.71
N GLU A 61 -5.68 0.46 -5.11
CA GLU A 61 -5.20 0.11 -6.44
C GLU A 61 -6.10 0.73 -7.51
N GLN A 62 -7.40 0.53 -7.39
CA GLN A 62 -8.38 1.06 -8.34
C GLN A 62 -8.31 2.59 -8.43
N ALA A 63 -8.17 3.26 -7.30
CA ALA A 63 -8.09 4.72 -7.25
C ALA A 63 -6.79 5.26 -7.83
N LEU A 64 -5.70 4.49 -7.79
CA LEU A 64 -4.41 4.89 -8.34
C LEU A 64 -4.27 4.61 -9.84
N LYS A 65 -5.18 3.87 -10.46
CA LYS A 65 -5.06 3.47 -11.87
C LYS A 65 -4.89 4.64 -12.83
N LYS A 66 -5.57 5.74 -12.61
CA LYS A 66 -5.49 6.92 -13.48
C LYS A 66 -4.11 7.60 -13.49
N TYR A 67 -3.25 7.26 -12.54
CA TYR A 67 -1.90 7.81 -12.46
C TYR A 67 -0.83 6.88 -13.05
N GLU A 68 -1.22 5.70 -13.50
CA GLU A 68 -0.29 4.74 -14.12
C GLU A 68 0.25 5.27 -15.44
N THR A 69 1.57 5.11 -15.65
CA THR A 69 2.18 5.49 -16.93
C THR A 69 2.00 4.41 -17.99
N GLY A 70 1.86 3.15 -17.58
CA GLY A 70 1.83 2.01 -18.49
C GLY A 70 3.20 1.71 -19.11
N ASN A 71 4.24 2.44 -18.71
CA ASN A 71 5.59 2.22 -19.20
C ASN A 71 6.27 1.13 -18.39
N SER A 72 6.57 -0.01 -19.05
CA SER A 72 7.17 -1.16 -18.37
C SER A 72 8.56 -0.90 -17.78
N TYR A 73 9.22 0.20 -18.17
CA TYR A 73 10.49 0.60 -17.57
C TYR A 73 10.32 1.36 -16.26
N ASP A 74 9.13 1.86 -15.98
CA ASP A 74 8.85 2.48 -14.69
C ASP A 74 8.57 1.40 -13.63
N PRO A 75 8.99 1.60 -12.37
CA PRO A 75 8.69 0.66 -11.30
C PRO A 75 7.18 0.49 -11.07
N VAL A 76 6.78 -0.67 -10.58
CA VAL A 76 5.41 -0.85 -10.10
C VAL A 76 5.26 -0.19 -8.73
N LEU A 77 4.03 0.13 -8.37
CA LEU A 77 3.70 0.64 -7.05
C LEU A 77 2.79 -0.39 -6.36
N ILE A 78 3.30 -0.97 -5.28
CA ILE A 78 2.54 -1.91 -4.46
C ILE A 78 1.82 -1.11 -3.37
N CYS A 79 0.55 -1.34 -3.18
CA CYS A 79 -0.25 -0.59 -2.21
C CYS A 79 -1.14 -1.50 -1.39
N ASP A 80 -1.44 -1.04 -0.19
CA ASP A 80 -2.35 -1.71 0.73
C ASP A 80 -3.11 -0.67 1.55
N ASP A 81 -4.17 -1.09 2.20
CA ASP A 81 -4.99 -0.21 3.03
C ASP A 81 -4.39 0.01 4.42
N VAL A 82 -3.99 -1.06 5.10
CA VAL A 82 -3.51 -0.99 6.49
C VAL A 82 -2.22 -1.81 6.65
N TYR A 83 -1.25 -1.19 7.31
CA TYR A 83 0.00 -1.82 7.70
C TYR A 83 -0.04 -2.13 9.20
N THR A 84 0.15 -3.41 9.55
CA THR A 84 0.22 -3.86 10.95
C THR A 84 1.63 -4.29 11.31
N THR A 85 2.15 -5.31 10.63
CA THR A 85 3.49 -5.87 10.89
C THR A 85 4.40 -5.84 9.66
N GLY A 86 3.85 -5.50 8.49
CA GLY A 86 4.57 -5.54 7.22
C GLY A 86 4.63 -6.92 6.58
N THR A 87 4.04 -7.93 7.20
CA THR A 87 4.04 -9.31 6.68
C THR A 87 3.44 -9.39 5.28
N SER A 88 2.32 -8.71 5.05
CA SER A 88 1.64 -8.71 3.75
C SER A 88 2.55 -8.19 2.64
N PHE A 89 3.29 -7.09 2.89
CA PHE A 89 4.23 -6.54 1.90
C PHE A 89 5.39 -7.51 1.64
N ARG A 90 5.95 -8.12 2.67
CA ARG A 90 7.06 -9.06 2.51
C ARG A 90 6.66 -10.30 1.73
N GLU A 91 5.49 -10.85 2.01
CA GLU A 91 4.96 -12.01 1.29
C GLU A 91 4.63 -11.66 -0.16
N PHE A 92 4.06 -10.49 -0.39
CA PHE A 92 3.62 -10.06 -1.72
C PHE A 92 4.79 -9.74 -2.65
N ASP A 93 5.92 -9.25 -2.12
CA ASP A 93 7.12 -8.96 -2.90
C ASP A 93 7.58 -10.17 -3.73
N HIS A 94 7.35 -11.39 -3.25
CA HIS A 94 7.74 -12.61 -3.95
C HIS A 94 6.82 -12.97 -5.11
N THR A 95 5.67 -12.30 -5.24
CA THR A 95 4.69 -12.60 -6.29
C THR A 95 4.74 -11.62 -7.45
N VAL A 96 5.46 -10.50 -7.30
CA VAL A 96 5.55 -9.45 -8.32
C VAL A 96 6.78 -9.69 -9.19
N GLU A 97 6.57 -9.67 -10.52
CA GLU A 97 7.67 -9.87 -11.46
C GLU A 97 8.65 -8.68 -11.47
N PRO A 98 9.96 -8.95 -11.60
CA PRO A 98 10.96 -7.90 -11.75
C PRO A 98 10.71 -7.05 -12.99
N ILE A 99 11.04 -5.75 -12.88
CA ILE A 99 10.98 -4.84 -14.01
C ILE A 99 12.17 -5.11 -14.93
N LYS A 100 11.90 -5.17 -16.23
CA LYS A 100 12.93 -5.27 -17.26
C LYS A 100 13.28 -3.88 -17.76
N TYR A 101 14.55 -3.53 -17.73
CA TYR A 101 15.02 -2.26 -18.28
C TYR A 101 16.27 -2.47 -19.09
N PHE A 102 16.53 -1.52 -20.00
CA PHE A 102 17.67 -1.56 -20.90
C PHE A 102 18.75 -0.59 -20.40
N LYS A 103 19.94 -1.11 -20.10
CA LYS A 103 21.04 -0.28 -19.63
C LYS A 103 22.34 -0.76 -20.27
N GLY A 104 23.04 0.14 -20.95
CA GLY A 104 24.33 -0.18 -21.57
C GLY A 104 24.26 -1.27 -22.63
N GLY A 105 23.14 -1.40 -23.34
CA GLY A 105 22.96 -2.43 -24.37
C GLY A 105 22.51 -3.79 -23.82
N GLU A 106 22.25 -3.89 -22.52
CA GLU A 106 21.80 -5.13 -21.87
C GLU A 106 20.40 -4.97 -21.27
N ILE A 107 19.60 -6.03 -21.36
CA ILE A 107 18.32 -6.11 -20.66
C ILE A 107 18.60 -6.56 -19.24
N ARG A 108 18.19 -5.75 -18.27
CA ARG A 108 18.32 -6.06 -16.85
C ARG A 108 16.97 -6.14 -16.19
N ASN A 109 16.88 -6.97 -15.15
CA ASN A 109 15.70 -7.05 -14.30
C ASN A 109 15.98 -6.28 -13.03
N SER A 110 15.02 -5.42 -12.63
CA SER A 110 15.08 -4.71 -11.36
C SER A 110 13.79 -4.94 -10.60
N PHE A 111 13.91 -5.37 -9.35
CA PHE A 111 12.79 -5.48 -8.44
C PHE A 111 12.95 -4.42 -7.35
N ASN A 112 12.46 -3.23 -7.63
CA ASN A 112 12.51 -2.11 -6.69
C ASN A 112 11.19 -1.34 -6.75
N PRO A 113 10.09 -1.96 -6.32
CA PRO A 113 8.78 -1.33 -6.38
C PRO A 113 8.67 -0.18 -5.38
N PHE A 114 7.85 0.80 -5.69
CA PHE A 114 7.37 1.74 -4.70
C PHE A 114 6.33 1.04 -3.83
N LYS A 115 6.32 1.33 -2.54
CA LYS A 115 5.41 0.69 -1.59
C LYS A 115 4.70 1.74 -0.78
N TRP A 116 3.37 1.69 -0.82
CA TRP A 116 2.51 2.61 -0.11
C TRP A 116 1.45 1.89 0.69
N VAL A 117 1.19 2.39 1.88
CA VAL A 117 0.03 2.01 2.68
C VAL A 117 -0.72 3.27 3.09
N VAL A 118 -2.04 3.19 3.16
CA VAL A 118 -2.85 4.35 3.56
C VAL A 118 -2.72 4.57 5.06
N PHE A 119 -2.99 3.55 5.87
CA PHE A 119 -2.95 3.65 7.32
C PHE A 119 -1.91 2.69 7.90
N ALA A 120 -0.94 3.23 8.63
CA ALA A 120 0.01 2.40 9.39
C ALA A 120 -0.35 2.47 10.88
N ARG A 121 -0.53 1.30 11.51
CA ARG A 121 -0.80 1.21 12.95
C ARG A 121 0.41 1.62 13.77
N LYS A 122 1.61 1.50 13.20
CA LYS A 122 2.90 1.87 13.80
C LYS A 122 3.87 2.20 12.68
N PRO A 123 5.06 2.74 12.99
CA PRO A 123 6.04 3.06 11.95
C PRO A 123 6.35 1.88 11.05
N THR A 124 6.47 2.16 9.76
CA THR A 124 6.71 1.16 8.73
C THR A 124 8.20 0.86 8.58
N THR A 125 8.50 -0.30 7.99
CA THR A 125 9.86 -0.74 7.66
C THR A 125 9.92 -1.16 6.20
N ASP A 126 11.10 -1.60 5.76
CA ASP A 126 11.31 -2.19 4.42
C ASP A 126 10.91 -1.28 3.25
N GLY A 127 11.10 0.02 3.42
CA GLY A 127 10.82 1.00 2.37
C GLY A 127 9.34 1.28 2.13
N VAL A 128 8.45 0.78 2.98
CA VAL A 128 7.02 1.06 2.89
C VAL A 128 6.75 2.49 3.40
N ARG A 129 6.08 3.29 2.58
CA ARG A 129 5.67 4.65 2.95
C ARG A 129 4.22 4.62 3.41
N ALA A 130 3.91 5.35 4.45
CA ALA A 130 2.54 5.45 4.97
C ALA A 130 2.00 6.86 4.75
N LEU A 131 0.75 6.95 4.31
CA LEU A 131 0.08 8.25 4.20
C LEU A 131 -0.25 8.78 5.60
N PHE A 132 -0.76 7.90 6.46
CA PHE A 132 -1.04 8.22 7.86
C PHE A 132 -0.42 7.15 8.77
N THR A 133 0.31 7.59 9.80
CA THR A 133 0.81 6.70 10.84
C THR A 133 0.12 7.06 12.15
N MET A 134 -0.40 6.06 12.85
CA MET A 134 -1.05 6.28 14.12
C MET A 134 -0.06 6.78 15.16
N PRO A 135 -0.50 7.63 16.13
CA PRO A 135 0.39 8.11 17.18
C PRO A 135 0.87 6.98 18.08
N GLU A 136 2.00 7.18 18.74
CA GLU A 136 2.66 6.16 19.57
C GLU A 136 1.72 5.51 20.59
N GLU A 137 0.80 6.29 21.16
CA GLU A 137 -0.17 5.80 22.14
C GLU A 137 -1.09 4.70 21.59
N ALA A 138 -1.24 4.62 20.28
CA ALA A 138 -2.08 3.61 19.63
C ALA A 138 -1.29 2.38 19.15
N TRP A 139 0.03 2.37 19.28
CA TRP A 139 0.84 1.22 18.85
C TRP A 139 0.68 0.05 19.80
N GLU A 140 0.65 -1.15 19.24
CA GLU A 140 0.51 -2.40 19.98
C GLU A 140 1.65 -3.36 19.63
#